data_6a2bc4e956d84d0dafe4c738b4f4ce8d
#
_entry.id   6a2bc4e956d84d0dafe4c738b4f4ce8d
#
_cell.length_a   1.000
_cell.length_b   1.000
_cell.length_c   1.000
_cell.angle_alpha   90.00
_cell.angle_beta   90.00
_cell.angle_gamma   90.00
#
_symmetry.space_group_name_H-M   'P 1'
#
loop_
_entity.id
_entity.type
_entity.pdbx_description
1 polymer ?
#
loop_
_entity_poly.entity_id
_entity_poly.type
_entity_poly.pdbx_seq_one_letter_code
_entity_poly.pdbx_strand_id
1 'polypeptide(L)'
;MKYGIVHHFPGGTKAQYDAVLKAVHVKDKLPEGQLFHAAGQSADGWTVIAVHDSKESWERFRDTILMPRLKQGISGGFTTPPQETTFEVHNLKP
;
A
#
# COMPACT_ATOMS: atom_id res chain seq x y z
N MET A 1 10.94 14.18 -6.52
CA MET A 1 11.54 12.85 -6.59
C MET A 1 10.49 11.79 -6.33
N LYS A 2 10.61 10.67 -7.00
CA LYS A 2 9.72 9.54 -6.73
C LYS A 2 9.91 9.03 -5.30
N TYR A 3 8.87 8.50 -4.73
CA TYR A 3 8.84 8.10 -3.32
C TYR A 3 8.38 6.65 -3.20
N GLY A 4 9.16 5.85 -2.50
CA GLY A 4 8.90 4.44 -2.29
C GLY A 4 8.34 4.15 -0.90
N ILE A 5 7.39 3.22 -0.84
CA ILE A 5 6.75 2.79 0.41
C ILE A 5 6.77 1.28 0.46
N VAL A 6 7.24 0.75 1.57
CA VAL A 6 7.17 -0.69 1.84
C VAL A 6 6.33 -0.89 3.09
N HIS A 7 5.27 -1.68 2.97
CA HIS A 7 4.46 -2.09 4.11
C HIS A 7 4.60 -3.58 4.30
N HIS A 8 4.99 -3.98 5.51
CA HIS A 8 5.00 -5.37 5.91
C HIS A 8 3.92 -5.59 6.97
N PHE A 9 3.02 -6.53 6.71
CA PHE A 9 1.93 -6.88 7.62
C PHE A 9 2.24 -8.23 8.27
N PRO A 10 2.71 -8.24 9.52
CA PRO A 10 2.97 -9.51 10.22
C PRO A 10 1.70 -10.35 10.29
N GLY A 11 1.81 -11.62 9.94
CA GLY A 11 0.66 -12.51 9.90
C GLY A 11 -0.34 -12.25 8.79
N GLY A 12 -0.06 -11.30 7.89
CA GLY A 12 -0.96 -10.95 6.80
C GLY A 12 -1.09 -12.06 5.77
N THR A 13 -2.23 -12.07 5.08
CA THR A 13 -2.56 -13.09 4.08
C THR A 13 -3.01 -12.47 2.77
N LYS A 14 -2.99 -13.27 1.70
CA LYS A 14 -3.50 -12.87 0.40
C LYS A 14 -4.96 -12.42 0.47
N ALA A 15 -5.79 -13.16 1.21
CA ALA A 15 -7.21 -12.83 1.33
C ALA A 15 -7.41 -11.47 1.99
N GLN A 16 -6.64 -11.17 3.03
CA GLN A 16 -6.69 -9.86 3.69
C GLN A 16 -6.24 -8.74 2.75
N TYR A 17 -5.18 -8.98 2.01
CA TYR A 17 -4.69 -8.01 1.02
C TYR A 17 -5.73 -7.75 -0.06
N ASP A 18 -6.34 -8.79 -0.61
CA ASP A 18 -7.36 -8.65 -1.65
C ASP A 18 -8.55 -7.83 -1.16
N ALA A 19 -8.94 -8.00 0.11
CA ALA A 19 -10.02 -7.21 0.70
C ALA A 19 -9.66 -5.73 0.80
N VAL A 20 -8.43 -5.42 1.22
CA VAL A 20 -7.95 -4.04 1.31
C VAL A 20 -7.84 -3.42 -0.08
N LEU A 21 -7.27 -4.15 -1.03
CA LEU A 21 -7.09 -3.66 -2.40
C LEU A 21 -8.43 -3.29 -3.03
N LYS A 22 -9.44 -4.13 -2.85
CA LYS A 22 -10.78 -3.87 -3.36
C LYS A 22 -11.39 -2.60 -2.78
N ALA A 23 -11.06 -2.29 -1.52
CA ALA A 23 -11.57 -1.09 -0.86
C ALA A 23 -10.84 0.19 -1.27
N VAL A 24 -9.55 0.12 -1.60
CA VAL A 24 -8.71 1.31 -1.85
C VAL A 24 -8.29 1.50 -3.31
N HIS A 25 -8.27 0.45 -4.12
CA HIS A 25 -7.98 0.52 -5.55
C HIS A 25 -9.28 0.41 -6.33
N VAL A 26 -9.93 1.55 -6.54
CA VAL A 26 -11.23 1.59 -7.23
C VAL A 26 -11.09 1.10 -8.67
N LYS A 27 -11.95 0.16 -9.08
CA LYS A 27 -11.97 -0.42 -10.43
C LYS A 27 -10.64 -1.10 -10.79
N ASP A 28 -9.94 -1.62 -9.79
CA ASP A 28 -8.67 -2.34 -9.99
C ASP A 28 -7.60 -1.50 -10.69
N LYS A 29 -7.59 -0.19 -10.41
CA LYS A 29 -6.60 0.75 -10.95
C LYS A 29 -5.71 1.26 -9.84
N LEU A 30 -4.48 1.62 -10.20
CA LEU A 30 -3.58 2.30 -9.27
C LEU A 30 -4.17 3.66 -8.90
N PRO A 31 -4.01 4.09 -7.63
CA PRO A 31 -4.40 5.45 -7.24
C PRO A 31 -3.63 6.49 -8.03
N GLU A 32 -4.21 7.69 -8.13
CA GLU A 32 -3.53 8.80 -8.79
C GLU A 32 -2.15 9.03 -8.19
N GLY A 33 -1.14 9.13 -9.05
CA GLY A 33 0.24 9.35 -8.65
C GLY A 33 1.01 8.09 -8.30
N GLN A 34 0.35 6.96 -8.13
CA GLN A 34 1.06 5.69 -7.92
C GLN A 34 1.53 5.13 -9.26
N LEU A 35 2.84 4.89 -9.36
CA LEU A 35 3.48 4.47 -10.61
C LEU A 35 3.73 2.96 -10.66
N PHE A 36 3.83 2.32 -9.50
CA PHE A 36 4.22 0.93 -9.39
C PHE A 36 3.63 0.35 -8.13
N HIS A 37 3.20 -0.91 -8.20
CA HIS A 37 2.65 -1.63 -7.06
C HIS A 37 3.01 -3.10 -7.22
N ALA A 38 3.57 -3.67 -6.16
CA ALA A 38 3.85 -5.10 -6.10
C ALA A 38 3.52 -5.61 -4.71
N ALA A 39 3.01 -6.82 -4.62
CA ALA A 39 2.64 -7.40 -3.34
C ALA A 39 2.80 -8.91 -3.40
N GLY A 40 3.11 -9.50 -2.25
CA GLY A 40 3.27 -10.95 -2.18
C GLY A 40 3.49 -11.43 -0.77
N GLN A 41 3.43 -12.74 -0.61
CA GLN A 41 3.70 -13.37 0.67
C GLN A 41 5.19 -13.28 1.00
N SER A 42 5.49 -12.89 2.21
CA SER A 42 6.85 -12.81 2.74
C SER A 42 6.98 -13.68 3.99
N ALA A 43 8.20 -13.77 4.55
CA ALA A 43 8.51 -14.76 5.60
C ALA A 43 7.51 -14.78 6.76
N ASP A 44 7.09 -13.61 7.23
CA ASP A 44 6.22 -13.51 8.42
C ASP A 44 4.82 -13.00 8.10
N GLY A 45 4.42 -12.95 6.84
CA GLY A 45 3.12 -12.40 6.49
C GLY A 45 3.08 -11.88 5.06
N TRP A 46 2.67 -10.63 4.89
CA TRP A 46 2.42 -10.05 3.57
C TRP A 46 3.18 -8.74 3.39
N THR A 47 3.82 -8.57 2.25
CA THR A 47 4.59 -7.36 1.95
C THR A 47 4.03 -6.68 0.71
N VAL A 48 3.92 -5.35 0.79
CA VAL A 48 3.45 -4.50 -0.31
C VAL A 48 4.52 -3.46 -0.59
N ILE A 49 4.84 -3.25 -1.87
CA ILE A 49 5.75 -2.19 -2.31
C ILE A 49 4.97 -1.30 -3.27
N ALA A 50 5.04 0.00 -3.03
CA ALA A 50 4.45 0.99 -3.93
C ALA A 50 5.45 2.10 -4.21
N VAL A 51 5.38 2.67 -5.40
CA VAL A 51 6.17 3.85 -5.75
C VAL A 51 5.21 4.92 -6.25
N HIS A 52 5.30 6.10 -5.66
CA HIS A 52 4.55 7.28 -6.06
C HIS A 52 5.43 8.26 -6.82
N ASP A 53 4.83 9.12 -7.62
CA ASP A 53 5.56 10.15 -8.36
C ASP A 53 6.20 11.19 -7.44
N SER A 54 5.68 11.34 -6.22
CA SER A 54 6.21 12.26 -5.20
C SER A 54 5.78 11.83 -3.80
N LYS A 55 6.47 12.37 -2.79
CA LYS A 55 6.07 12.20 -1.39
C LYS A 55 4.68 12.78 -1.15
N GLU A 56 4.41 13.94 -1.74
CA GLU A 56 3.11 14.62 -1.60
C GLU A 56 1.97 13.78 -2.16
N SER A 57 2.20 13.11 -3.27
CA SER A 57 1.22 12.19 -3.86
C SER A 57 0.90 11.02 -2.91
N TRP A 58 1.93 10.43 -2.30
CA TRP A 58 1.76 9.38 -1.31
C TRP A 58 0.97 9.89 -0.10
N GLU A 59 1.36 11.04 0.44
CA GLU A 59 0.68 11.62 1.61
C GLU A 59 -0.79 11.93 1.31
N ARG A 60 -1.08 12.43 0.11
CA ARG A 60 -2.46 12.70 -0.32
C ARG A 60 -3.27 11.40 -0.37
N PHE A 61 -2.74 10.37 -0.99
CA PHE A 61 -3.42 9.08 -1.04
C PHE A 61 -3.65 8.51 0.36
N ARG A 62 -2.62 8.54 1.20
CA ARG A 62 -2.70 8.07 2.59
C ARG A 62 -3.82 8.80 3.35
N ASP A 63 -3.84 10.11 3.25
CA ASP A 63 -4.72 10.94 4.09
C ASP A 63 -6.15 11.01 3.56
N THR A 64 -6.35 10.89 2.24
CA THR A 64 -7.68 11.04 1.66
C THR A 64 -8.37 9.72 1.32
N ILE A 65 -7.61 8.64 1.15
CA ILE A 65 -8.18 7.34 0.75
C ILE A 65 -7.81 6.25 1.76
N LEU A 66 -6.53 6.01 1.96
CA LEU A 66 -6.07 4.85 2.74
C LEU A 66 -6.49 4.93 4.20
N MET A 67 -6.12 6.00 4.90
CA MET A 67 -6.41 6.13 6.33
C MET A 67 -7.91 6.22 6.62
N PRO A 68 -8.72 6.98 5.85
CA PRO A 68 -10.16 6.99 6.07
C PRO A 68 -10.79 5.61 5.92
N ARG A 69 -10.36 4.82 4.93
CA ARG A 69 -10.88 3.46 4.74
C ARG A 69 -10.49 2.55 5.89
N LEU A 70 -9.23 2.64 6.34
CA LEU A 70 -8.77 1.85 7.48
C LEU A 70 -9.51 2.21 8.77
N LYS A 71 -9.82 3.49 8.99
CA LYS A 71 -10.58 3.93 10.16
C LYS A 71 -12.02 3.42 10.15
N GLN A 72 -12.63 3.34 8.98
CA GLN A 72 -13.99 2.78 8.83
C GLN A 72 -13.99 1.27 9.05
N GLY A 73 -12.82 0.63 8.95
CA GLY A 73 -12.71 -0.81 9.00
C GLY A 73 -12.98 -1.44 7.63
N ILE A 74 -12.13 -2.36 7.25
CA ILE A 74 -12.29 -3.11 6.00
C ILE A 74 -12.57 -4.55 6.38
N SER A 75 -13.78 -5.03 6.07
CA SER A 75 -14.18 -6.39 6.37
C SER A 75 -13.24 -7.38 5.69
N GLY A 76 -12.64 -8.27 6.47
CA GLY A 76 -11.67 -9.24 5.97
C GLY A 76 -10.29 -8.70 5.72
N GLY A 77 -10.03 -7.42 6.02
CA GLY A 77 -8.72 -6.79 5.85
C GLY A 77 -7.71 -7.20 6.92
N PHE A 78 -6.54 -6.55 6.86
CA PHE A 78 -5.47 -6.85 7.83
C PHE A 78 -5.89 -6.52 9.26
N THR A 79 -5.47 -7.36 10.19
CA THR A 79 -5.82 -7.22 11.61
C THR A 79 -4.74 -6.54 12.42
N THR A 80 -3.56 -6.35 11.84
CA THR A 80 -2.43 -5.69 12.50
C THR A 80 -1.98 -4.50 11.65
N PRO A 81 -1.46 -3.42 12.28
CA PRO A 81 -0.89 -2.33 11.52
C PRO A 81 0.38 -2.77 10.78
N PRO A 82 0.70 -2.14 9.65
CA PRO A 82 1.93 -2.47 8.93
C PRO A 82 3.16 -1.89 9.59
N GLN A 83 4.28 -2.57 9.38
CA GLN A 83 5.59 -1.98 9.57
C GLN A 83 5.91 -1.21 8.30
N GLU A 84 6.13 0.10 8.42
CA GLU A 84 6.32 0.98 7.28
C GLU A 84 7.76 1.39 7.11
N THR A 85 8.27 1.29 5.89
CA THR A 85 9.55 1.86 5.47
C THR A 85 9.30 2.75 4.27
N THR A 86 9.80 3.97 4.30
CA THR A 86 9.69 4.90 3.19
C THR A 86 11.09 5.36 2.76
N PHE A 87 11.22 5.70 1.49
CA PHE A 87 12.51 6.15 0.96
C PHE A 87 12.32 6.97 -0.32
N GLU A 88 13.28 7.86 -0.58
CA GLU A 88 13.34 8.55 -1.85
C GLU A 88 13.94 7.59 -2.90
N VAL A 89 13.26 7.49 -4.04
CA VAL A 89 13.70 6.56 -5.08
C VAL A 89 14.79 7.22 -5.91
N HIS A 90 15.96 6.60 -5.91
CA HIS A 90 17.10 7.04 -6.73
C HIS A 90 17.04 6.42 -8.13
N ASN A 91 16.61 5.18 -8.22
CA ASN A 91 16.59 4.44 -9.49
C ASN A 91 15.34 3.56 -9.52
N LEU A 92 14.53 3.74 -10.56
CA LEU A 92 13.35 2.92 -10.81
C LEU A 92 13.42 2.40 -12.23
N LYS A 93 13.47 1.10 -12.38
CA LYS A 93 13.43 0.43 -13.68
C LYS A 93 12.23 -0.51 -13.71
N PRO A 94 11.53 -0.60 -14.84
CA PRO A 94 10.41 -1.53 -14.97
C PRO A 94 10.87 -2.97 -14.99
#